data_6cc1b26873558f729124a2e910140867
#
_entry.id   6cc1b26873558f729124a2e910140867
#
_cell.length_a   1.000
_cell.length_b   1.000
_cell.length_c   1.000
_cell.angle_alpha   90.00
_cell.angle_beta   90.00
_cell.angle_gamma   90.00
#
_symmetry.space_group_name_H-M   'P 1'
#
loop_
_entity.id
_entity.type
_entity.pdbx_description
1 polymer ?
#
loop_
_entity_poly.entity_id
_entity_poly.type
_entity_poly.pdbx_seq_one_letter_code
_entity_poly.pdbx_strand_id
1 'polypeptide(L)'
;MKKINELSLAKELISFPSITPIDAGAIKFLSKKLKLLGFKCKILKFKDKNKISVPILNLYAKRGNQSPNFCYAGHTDVVPPGDYGDWTTNP
;
A
#
# COMPACT_ATOMS: atom_id res chain seq x y z
N MET A 1 5.36 5.96 21.55
CA MET A 1 5.24 5.40 20.20
C MET A 1 4.35 4.17 20.24
N LYS A 2 3.31 4.14 19.45
CA LYS A 2 2.44 2.97 19.36
C LYS A 2 3.20 1.83 18.64
N LYS A 3 3.17 0.65 19.24
CA LYS A 3 3.68 -0.54 18.58
C LYS A 3 2.73 -0.98 17.46
N ILE A 4 3.30 -1.28 16.30
CA ILE A 4 2.58 -1.95 15.23
C ILE A 4 2.91 -3.44 15.30
N ASN A 5 1.86 -4.26 15.24
CA ASN A 5 2.03 -5.70 15.13
C ASN A 5 2.16 -6.03 13.63
N GLU A 6 3.32 -6.54 13.25
CA GLU A 6 3.64 -6.80 11.84
C GLU A 6 2.71 -7.84 11.22
N LEU A 7 2.34 -8.87 11.97
CA LEU A 7 1.45 -9.91 11.48
C LEU A 7 0.03 -9.35 11.23
N SER A 8 -0.47 -8.55 12.16
CA SER A 8 -1.78 -7.90 11.99
C SER A 8 -1.77 -6.95 10.80
N LEU A 9 -0.69 -6.17 10.65
CA LEU A 9 -0.52 -5.26 9.52
C LEU A 9 -0.52 -6.01 8.19
N ALA A 10 0.22 -7.10 8.12
CA ALA A 10 0.27 -7.93 6.91
C ALA A 10 -1.10 -8.51 6.56
N LYS A 11 -1.82 -9.03 7.53
CA LYS A 11 -3.17 -9.55 7.33
C LYS A 11 -4.13 -8.49 6.81
N GLU A 12 -4.07 -7.28 7.38
CA GLU A 12 -4.91 -6.18 6.95
C GLU A 12 -4.57 -5.73 5.53
N LEU A 13 -3.28 -5.63 5.18
CA LEU A 13 -2.86 -5.28 3.83
C LEU A 13 -3.31 -6.32 2.80
N ILE A 14 -3.22 -7.60 3.13
CA ILE A 14 -3.67 -8.69 2.26
C ILE A 14 -5.19 -8.64 2.05
N SER A 15 -5.94 -8.13 3.03
CA SER A 15 -7.40 -8.08 2.94
C SER A 15 -7.94 -7.08 1.91
N PHE A 16 -7.12 -6.10 1.48
CA PHE A 16 -7.55 -5.16 0.45
C PHE A 16 -7.46 -5.82 -0.93
N PRO A 17 -8.55 -5.84 -1.71
CA PRO A 17 -8.51 -6.44 -3.05
C PRO A 17 -7.85 -5.50 -4.07
N SER A 18 -6.58 -5.20 -3.84
CA SER A 18 -5.79 -4.23 -4.58
C SER A 18 -5.23 -4.81 -5.88
N ILE A 19 -6.11 -5.40 -6.68
CA ILE A 19 -5.74 -5.94 -8.00
C ILE A 19 -5.44 -4.78 -8.93
N THR A 20 -4.20 -4.70 -9.44
CA THR A 20 -3.74 -3.59 -10.27
C THR A 20 -4.71 -3.29 -11.42
N PRO A 21 -5.02 -2.03 -11.71
CA PRO A 21 -4.51 -0.78 -11.14
C PRO A 21 -5.31 -0.27 -9.93
N ILE A 22 -6.19 -1.07 -9.35
CA ILE A 22 -7.11 -0.66 -8.29
C ILE A 22 -6.39 -0.71 -6.95
N ASP A 23 -6.46 0.41 -6.19
CA ASP A 23 -5.87 0.49 -4.86
C ASP A 23 -6.73 -0.17 -3.77
N ALA A 24 -8.03 -0.07 -3.89
CA ALA A 24 -9.02 -0.62 -2.95
C ALA A 24 -8.86 -0.13 -1.49
N GLY A 25 -8.15 0.97 -1.27
CA GLY A 25 -7.94 1.55 0.05
C GLY A 25 -6.62 1.18 0.73
N ALA A 26 -5.79 0.35 0.11
CA ALA A 26 -4.55 -0.13 0.70
C ALA A 26 -3.57 1.01 1.01
N ILE A 27 -3.39 1.95 0.09
CA ILE A 27 -2.46 3.08 0.27
C ILE A 27 -2.92 4.02 1.39
N LYS A 28 -4.21 4.32 1.45
CA LYS A 28 -4.75 5.16 2.52
C LYS A 28 -4.59 4.50 3.90
N PHE A 29 -4.84 3.21 3.98
CA PHE A 29 -4.64 2.44 5.19
C PHE A 29 -3.18 2.47 5.63
N LEU A 30 -2.24 2.19 4.71
CA LEU A 30 -0.82 2.19 5.00
C LEU A 30 -0.33 3.57 5.45
N SER A 31 -0.80 4.64 4.78
CA SER A 31 -0.51 6.01 5.16
C SER A 31 -0.89 6.30 6.61
N LYS A 32 -2.08 5.87 7.03
CA LYS A 32 -2.53 6.06 8.42
C LYS A 32 -1.61 5.34 9.41
N LYS A 33 -1.21 4.11 9.10
CA LYS A 33 -0.31 3.35 9.97
C LYS A 33 1.06 4.01 10.09
N LEU A 34 1.62 4.47 8.97
CA LEU A 34 2.93 5.13 8.98
C LEU A 34 2.88 6.47 9.71
N LYS A 35 1.79 7.23 9.60
CA LYS A 35 1.63 8.46 10.38
C LYS A 35 1.65 8.20 11.88
N LEU A 36 1.07 7.10 12.33
CA LEU A 36 1.13 6.71 13.74
C LEU A 36 2.56 6.43 14.22
N LEU A 37 3.44 6.05 13.31
CA LEU A 37 4.87 5.81 13.58
C LEU A 37 5.73 7.07 13.42
N GLY A 38 5.13 8.22 13.15
CA GLY A 38 5.85 9.49 13.02
C GLY A 38 6.31 9.82 11.61
N PHE A 39 5.86 9.08 10.61
CA PHE A 39 6.17 9.41 9.22
C PHE A 39 5.31 10.56 8.71
N LYS A 40 5.92 11.41 7.89
CA LYS A 40 5.19 12.36 7.06
C LYS A 40 4.84 11.66 5.76
N CYS A 41 3.56 11.63 5.40
CA CYS A 41 3.06 10.86 4.28
C CYS A 41 2.45 11.75 3.23
N LYS A 42 2.71 11.42 1.97
CA LYS A 42 2.12 12.08 0.82
C LYS A 42 1.61 11.03 -0.15
N ILE A 43 0.33 11.10 -0.47
CA ILE A 43 -0.26 10.22 -1.48
C ILE A 43 -0.18 10.91 -2.83
N LEU A 44 0.47 10.25 -3.78
CA LEU A 44 0.64 10.74 -5.15
C LEU A 44 -0.31 9.98 -6.06
N LYS A 45 -1.08 10.74 -6.83
CA LYS A 45 -2.07 10.18 -7.76
C LYS A 45 -1.60 10.42 -9.18
N PHE A 46 -1.44 9.33 -9.94
CA PHE A 46 -1.04 9.39 -11.33
C PHE A 46 -2.19 8.92 -12.23
N LYS A 47 -2.50 9.72 -13.23
CA LYS A 47 -3.58 9.45 -14.17
C LYS A 47 -3.06 9.64 -15.59
N ASP A 48 -3.35 8.67 -16.46
CA ASP A 48 -3.05 8.78 -17.88
C ASP A 48 -4.04 9.75 -18.53
N LYS A 49 -3.52 10.78 -19.21
CA LYS A 49 -4.34 11.82 -19.86
C LYS A 49 -5.20 11.29 -21.00
N ASN A 50 -4.76 10.20 -21.64
CA ASN A 50 -5.37 9.69 -22.86
C ASN A 50 -6.25 8.45 -22.63
N LYS A 51 -6.35 7.98 -21.40
CA LYS A 51 -7.13 6.78 -21.09
C LYS A 51 -8.10 7.06 -19.95
N ILE A 52 -9.31 6.54 -20.10
CA ILE A 52 -10.29 6.50 -19.03
C ILE A 52 -9.86 5.33 -18.12
N SER A 53 -8.80 5.53 -17.35
CA SER A 53 -8.28 4.51 -16.44
C SER A 53 -8.38 4.99 -15.00
N VAL A 54 -8.45 4.02 -14.10
CA VAL A 54 -8.39 4.26 -12.67
C VAL A 54 -7.03 4.88 -12.35
N PRO A 55 -6.96 5.98 -11.57
CA PRO A 55 -5.68 6.55 -11.20
C PRO A 55 -4.87 5.58 -10.35
N ILE A 56 -3.55 5.62 -10.55
CA ILE A 56 -2.60 4.82 -9.75
C ILE A 56 -2.20 5.65 -8.54
N LEU A 57 -2.32 5.07 -7.36
CA LEU A 57 -1.93 5.70 -6.11
C LEU A 57 -0.58 5.19 -5.67
N ASN A 58 0.29 6.13 -5.29
CA ASN A 58 1.58 5.84 -4.67
C ASN A 58 1.67 6.57 -3.35
N LEU A 59 2.41 6.00 -2.42
CA LEU A 59 2.66 6.60 -1.12
C LEU A 59 4.13 6.94 -0.98
N TYR A 60 4.42 8.20 -0.68
CA TYR A 60 5.73 8.65 -0.25
C TYR A 60 5.67 8.94 1.25
N ALA A 61 6.51 8.28 2.02
CA ALA A 61 6.58 8.47 3.46
C ALA A 61 8.02 8.70 3.89
N LYS A 62 8.24 9.71 4.71
CA LYS A 62 9.57 10.08 5.21
C LYS A 62 9.51 10.32 6.70
N ARG A 63 10.53 9.82 7.40
CA ARG A 63 10.74 10.09 8.82
C ARG A 63 12.18 10.55 9.04
N GLY A 64 12.34 11.67 9.75
CA GLY A 64 13.64 12.25 10.04
C GLY A 64 14.21 13.12 8.92
N ASN A 65 15.30 13.82 9.24
CA ASN A 65 15.94 14.79 8.35
C ASN A 65 17.46 14.63 8.27
N GLN A 66 18.00 13.58 8.84
CA GLN A 66 19.45 13.38 8.92
C GLN A 66 19.94 12.41 7.86
N SER A 67 21.22 12.55 7.52
CA SER A 67 21.91 11.64 6.61
C SER A 67 22.64 10.56 7.43
N PRO A 68 22.85 9.38 6.90
CA PRO A 68 22.41 8.90 5.59
C PRO A 68 20.92 8.52 5.57
N ASN A 69 20.34 8.48 4.38
CA ASN A 69 18.98 8.00 4.18
C ASN A 69 18.94 6.51 3.90
N PHE A 70 17.99 5.83 4.51
CA PHE A 70 17.61 4.48 4.11
C PHE A 70 16.26 4.56 3.38
N CYS A 71 16.18 4.02 2.19
CA CYS A 71 14.94 4.01 1.41
C CYS A 71 14.49 2.59 1.14
N TYR A 72 13.24 2.32 1.50
CA TYR A 72 12.58 1.07 1.14
C TYR A 72 11.56 1.35 0.04
N ALA A 73 11.59 0.57 -1.02
CA ALA A 73 10.63 0.65 -2.11
C ALA A 73 9.93 -0.69 -2.28
N GLY A 74 8.61 -0.67 -2.23
CA GLY A 74 7.78 -1.85 -2.38
C GLY A 74 6.45 -1.48 -3.02
N HIS A 75 5.62 -2.48 -3.28
CA HIS A 75 4.31 -2.26 -3.88
C HIS A 75 3.20 -2.92 -3.07
N THR A 76 1.99 -2.37 -3.19
CA THR A 76 0.80 -2.85 -2.50
C THR A 76 -0.18 -3.54 -3.43
N ASP A 77 -0.02 -3.37 -4.73
CA ASP A 77 -0.90 -4.00 -5.71
C ASP A 77 -0.54 -5.47 -5.92
N VAL A 78 -1.52 -6.22 -6.38
CA VAL A 78 -1.38 -7.65 -6.65
C VAL A 78 -1.95 -7.95 -8.04
N VAL A 79 -1.56 -9.09 -8.59
CA VAL A 79 -2.16 -9.63 -9.81
C VAL A 79 -3.45 -10.38 -9.47
N PRO A 80 -4.34 -10.64 -10.45
CA PRO A 80 -5.51 -11.48 -10.20
C PRO A 80 -5.12 -12.84 -9.62
N PRO A 81 -5.90 -13.36 -8.64
CA PRO A 81 -5.52 -14.58 -7.91
C PRO A 81 -5.64 -15.87 -8.72
N GLY A 82 -6.16 -15.83 -9.94
CA GLY A 82 -6.41 -17.02 -10.73
C GLY A 82 -7.70 -17.73 -10.33
N ASP A 83 -7.71 -19.04 -10.48
CA ASP A 83 -8.89 -19.84 -10.12
C ASP A 83 -8.99 -19.99 -8.60
N TYR A 84 -10.11 -19.53 -8.04
CA TYR A 84 -10.35 -19.59 -6.60
C TYR A 84 -10.38 -21.05 -6.08
N GLY A 85 -10.74 -22.00 -6.94
CA GLY A 85 -10.74 -23.43 -6.59
C GLY A 85 -9.35 -23.99 -6.28
N ASP A 86 -8.30 -23.33 -6.74
CA ASP A 86 -6.91 -23.76 -6.48
C ASP A 86 -6.39 -23.28 -5.13
N TRP A 87 -7.16 -22.46 -4.43
CA TRP A 87 -6.78 -21.91 -3.14
C TRP A 87 -7.38 -22.71 -2.00
N THR A 88 -6.58 -22.95 -0.95
CA THR A 88 -7.09 -23.57 0.29
C THR A 88 -7.75 -22.58 1.22
N THR A 89 -7.48 -21.29 1.00
CA THR A 89 -8.12 -20.18 1.71
C THR A 89 -8.65 -19.19 0.69
N ASN A 90 -9.51 -18.27 1.11
CA ASN A 90 -9.99 -17.21 0.23
C ASN A 90 -8.85 -16.23 -0.07
N PRO A 91 -8.43 -16.10 -1.35
CA PRO A 91 -7.35 -15.18 -1.71
C PRO A 91 -7.71 -13.72 -1.54
#